data_0a4548de604d02397e67ad67515d42ed
#
_entry.id   0a4548de604d02397e67ad67515d42ed
#
_cell.length_a   1.000
_cell.length_b   1.000
_cell.length_c   1.000
_cell.angle_alpha   90.00
_cell.angle_beta   90.00
_cell.angle_gamma   90.00
#
_symmetry.space_group_name_H-M   'P 1'
#
loop_
_entity.id
_entity.type
_entity.pdbx_description
1 polymer ?
#
loop_
_entity_poly.entity_id
_entity_poly.type
_entity_poly.pdbx_seq_one_letter_code
_entity_poly.pdbx_strand_id
1 'polypeptide(L)'
;MKKTIIMMLLSAAVLTACAGRQQEAESNVAGDLQNISLKTVGDVVKPAGSMYDFSINMFERLHNEAHGNMVCSPLGAATLMRMLQDGAGGETAKELGLMLGTTTEEIGLIARDLQGDATANGYSAMAVMANLLAVNDNCKLRKDYQQHVGKVYGAEAWRLDFSDKDSEARINKWVSEKTNGIIGGLAVPLSCNEMMRACNTLYFKGYWTHPFKDISGKDLTTIKTFTQADGKKVLVNMMQRQKYFRYTHNDTLQVVSLPYENRSRDTLRQRNFSMYVFLPRQGKTLDDVVKYLHSHSLAELSKTMNQQDVDVRLPRFTSGVTLDLKSVMHSLGVRHLDDFSGISSNYMELSEVVQQAKIIVNEQGTEAAALTEAISVGCNTQPHYVAIFNANHPFIYMIVCDDTNTIYFMGEYIKGMVQENGEWMVKESTLSEEKGDTEENLREWDNAEGEVLKAKEVIDMEPLRPNPKKVYDVVEKMPSFPGGSKALMEYLDKNIKYPVSAQKNLLQGRVILQFIVDKKGRLSDIKVARSVEPSLDAEAVRVVKAMPRWNPGMQNGKAVKVRYTLPVTFRLTD
;
A
#
# COMPACT_ATOMS: atom_id res chain seq x y z
N MET A 1 4.15 7.11 -63.84
CA MET A 1 4.30 5.96 -62.91
C MET A 1 5.32 6.19 -61.78
N LYS A 2 6.47 6.86 -61.98
CA LYS A 2 7.46 7.08 -60.90
C LYS A 2 7.05 8.06 -59.77
N LYS A 3 6.16 9.04 -60.03
CA LYS A 3 5.71 10.01 -59.01
C LYS A 3 4.63 9.46 -58.07
N THR A 4 3.85 8.46 -58.47
CA THR A 4 2.79 7.87 -57.65
C THR A 4 3.35 6.87 -56.63
N ILE A 5 4.45 6.20 -56.94
CA ILE A 5 5.12 5.24 -56.03
C ILE A 5 5.85 5.96 -54.89
N ILE A 6 6.42 7.14 -55.15
CA ILE A 6 7.10 7.94 -54.11
C ILE A 6 6.08 8.52 -53.10
N MET A 7 4.86 8.84 -53.55
CA MET A 7 3.83 9.34 -52.63
C MET A 7 3.22 8.24 -51.73
N MET A 8 3.15 6.98 -52.18
CA MET A 8 2.71 5.86 -51.36
C MET A 8 3.77 5.42 -50.31
N LEU A 9 5.07 5.54 -50.64
CA LEU A 9 6.15 5.23 -49.69
C LEU A 9 6.27 6.31 -48.61
N LEU A 10 5.97 7.57 -48.89
CA LEU A 10 5.95 8.63 -47.89
C LEU A 10 4.72 8.54 -46.96
N SER A 11 3.56 8.07 -47.45
CA SER A 11 2.38 7.86 -46.61
C SER A 11 2.53 6.64 -45.68
N ALA A 12 3.22 5.59 -46.10
CA ALA A 12 3.50 4.42 -45.28
C ALA A 12 4.53 4.72 -44.18
N ALA A 13 5.54 5.56 -44.47
CA ALA A 13 6.54 5.96 -43.47
C ALA A 13 5.97 6.92 -42.39
N VAL A 14 4.99 7.76 -42.74
CA VAL A 14 4.32 8.65 -41.79
C VAL A 14 3.33 7.86 -40.92
N LEU A 15 2.65 6.86 -41.46
CA LEU A 15 1.74 6.01 -40.72
C LEU A 15 2.49 5.08 -39.70
N THR A 16 3.67 4.57 -40.09
CA THR A 16 4.52 3.79 -39.15
C THR A 16 5.16 4.67 -38.08
N ALA A 17 5.53 5.91 -38.40
CA ALA A 17 6.05 6.84 -37.38
C ALA A 17 4.97 7.35 -36.42
N CYS A 18 3.71 7.50 -36.88
CA CYS A 18 2.57 7.82 -36.00
C CYS A 18 2.18 6.60 -35.12
N ALA A 19 2.18 5.38 -35.67
CA ALA A 19 1.88 4.17 -34.91
C ALA A 19 2.96 3.88 -33.86
N GLY A 20 4.24 4.07 -34.15
CA GLY A 20 5.34 3.94 -33.20
C GLY A 20 5.31 5.01 -32.11
N ARG A 21 4.94 6.25 -32.43
CA ARG A 21 4.75 7.31 -31.41
C ARG A 21 3.48 7.12 -30.57
N GLN A 22 2.41 6.53 -31.11
CA GLN A 22 1.24 6.18 -30.31
C GLN A 22 1.54 5.00 -29.38
N GLN A 23 2.29 3.98 -29.80
CA GLN A 23 2.69 2.88 -28.91
C GLN A 23 3.66 3.34 -27.79
N GLU A 24 4.60 4.25 -28.07
CA GLU A 24 5.45 4.83 -27.02
C GLU A 24 4.68 5.80 -26.09
N ALA A 25 3.64 6.46 -26.56
CA ALA A 25 2.79 7.33 -25.74
C ALA A 25 1.77 6.54 -24.91
N GLU A 26 1.25 5.41 -25.42
CA GLU A 26 0.31 4.54 -24.71
C GLU A 26 0.99 3.68 -23.63
N SER A 27 2.30 3.38 -23.76
CA SER A 27 3.05 2.62 -22.72
C SER A 27 3.38 3.41 -21.46
N ASN A 28 3.09 4.71 -21.41
CA ASN A 28 3.35 5.59 -20.27
C ASN A 28 2.11 5.95 -19.44
N VAL A 29 0.94 5.41 -19.77
CA VAL A 29 -0.28 5.63 -18.97
C VAL A 29 -0.25 4.69 -17.77
N ALA A 30 -0.28 5.25 -16.56
CA ALA A 30 -0.26 4.52 -15.31
C ALA A 30 -1.50 3.65 -15.15
N GLY A 31 -1.42 2.44 -15.58
CA GLY A 31 -2.50 1.45 -15.54
C GLY A 31 -2.07 0.12 -16.12
N ASP A 32 -1.15 0.14 -17.07
CA ASP A 32 -0.67 -1.09 -17.70
C ASP A 32 0.50 -1.68 -16.92
N LEU A 33 0.52 -3.01 -16.83
CA LEU A 33 1.60 -3.75 -16.20
C LEU A 33 2.87 -3.64 -17.07
N GLN A 34 3.96 -3.17 -16.48
CA GLN A 34 5.26 -3.18 -17.15
C GLN A 34 5.78 -4.61 -17.23
N ASN A 35 6.25 -5.01 -18.43
CA ASN A 35 6.92 -6.29 -18.58
C ASN A 35 8.40 -6.15 -18.20
N ILE A 36 8.85 -6.94 -17.22
CA ILE A 36 10.25 -6.98 -16.76
C ILE A 36 10.81 -8.38 -16.98
N SER A 37 11.86 -8.47 -17.80
CA SER A 37 12.68 -9.65 -18.00
C SER A 37 14.14 -9.25 -17.83
N LEU A 38 14.85 -9.92 -16.92
CA LEU A 38 16.23 -9.62 -16.59
C LEU A 38 17.18 -10.18 -17.65
N LYS A 39 18.21 -9.43 -18.00
CA LYS A 39 19.22 -9.83 -19.01
C LYS A 39 20.46 -10.46 -18.38
N THR A 40 20.76 -10.08 -17.15
CA THR A 40 21.92 -10.58 -16.42
C THR A 40 21.74 -12.03 -16.04
N VAL A 41 22.70 -12.87 -16.39
CA VAL A 41 22.74 -14.28 -15.98
C VAL A 41 23.78 -14.45 -14.88
N GLY A 42 23.39 -15.03 -13.77
CA GLY A 42 24.31 -15.32 -12.65
C GLY A 42 25.29 -16.45 -12.98
N ASP A 43 26.54 -16.31 -12.56
CA ASP A 43 27.58 -17.34 -12.80
C ASP A 43 27.40 -18.57 -11.93
N VAL A 44 26.90 -18.41 -10.72
CA VAL A 44 26.66 -19.47 -9.74
C VAL A 44 25.34 -19.19 -9.02
N VAL A 45 24.62 -20.25 -8.62
CA VAL A 45 23.41 -20.09 -7.81
C VAL A 45 23.74 -19.31 -6.53
N LYS A 46 23.02 -18.19 -6.33
CA LYS A 46 23.13 -17.38 -5.10
C LYS A 46 22.30 -18.06 -4.01
N PRO A 47 22.92 -18.74 -3.03
CA PRO A 47 22.16 -19.42 -1.98
C PRO A 47 21.43 -18.40 -1.10
N ALA A 48 20.21 -18.73 -0.70
CA ALA A 48 19.49 -18.04 0.35
C ALA A 48 19.52 -18.88 1.64
N GLY A 49 19.73 -18.22 2.78
CA GLY A 49 19.65 -18.86 4.10
C GLY A 49 18.23 -18.83 4.67
N SER A 50 17.37 -18.00 4.09
CA SER A 50 16.00 -17.77 4.55
C SER A 50 15.13 -17.18 3.45
N MET A 51 13.81 -17.15 3.68
CA MET A 51 12.86 -16.43 2.81
C MET A 51 13.18 -14.94 2.71
N TYR A 52 13.70 -14.33 3.77
CA TYR A 52 14.15 -12.94 3.73
C TYR A 52 15.32 -12.75 2.76
N ASP A 53 16.36 -13.60 2.84
CA ASP A 53 17.52 -13.51 1.95
C ASP A 53 17.11 -13.69 0.48
N PHE A 54 16.23 -14.65 0.18
CA PHE A 54 15.66 -14.81 -1.15
C PHE A 54 14.95 -13.53 -1.61
N SER A 55 14.14 -12.93 -0.74
CA SER A 55 13.39 -11.72 -1.06
C SER A 55 14.31 -10.56 -1.42
N ILE A 56 15.36 -10.33 -0.63
CA ILE A 56 16.31 -9.24 -0.88
C ILE A 56 17.18 -9.54 -2.11
N ASN A 57 17.64 -10.80 -2.28
CA ASN A 57 18.39 -11.21 -3.47
C ASN A 57 17.59 -11.00 -4.76
N MET A 58 16.32 -11.39 -4.78
CA MET A 58 15.41 -11.17 -5.91
C MET A 58 15.22 -9.68 -6.18
N PHE A 59 14.93 -8.91 -5.14
CA PHE A 59 14.70 -7.47 -5.26
C PHE A 59 15.94 -6.73 -5.78
N GLU A 60 17.14 -7.05 -5.29
CA GLU A 60 18.40 -6.49 -5.77
C GLU A 60 18.57 -6.66 -7.29
N ARG A 61 18.23 -7.86 -7.83
CA ARG A 61 18.30 -8.10 -9.27
C ARG A 61 17.32 -7.22 -10.04
N LEU A 62 16.10 -7.10 -9.54
CA LEU A 62 15.08 -6.26 -10.15
C LEU A 62 15.48 -4.77 -10.08
N HIS A 63 15.96 -4.30 -8.93
CA HIS A 63 16.44 -2.94 -8.71
C HIS A 63 17.56 -2.54 -9.69
N ASN A 64 18.51 -3.43 -9.93
CA ASN A 64 19.64 -3.16 -10.81
C ASN A 64 19.27 -3.05 -12.30
N GLU A 65 18.19 -3.68 -12.73
CA GLU A 65 17.82 -3.76 -14.15
C GLU A 65 16.47 -3.09 -14.50
N ALA A 66 15.62 -2.84 -13.50
CA ALA A 66 14.36 -2.14 -13.74
C ALA A 66 14.56 -0.61 -13.78
N HIS A 67 13.92 0.06 -14.74
CA HIS A 67 14.09 1.49 -14.96
C HIS A 67 12.79 2.29 -14.72
N GLY A 68 11.93 1.80 -13.82
CA GLY A 68 10.64 2.43 -13.51
C GLY A 68 10.13 2.03 -12.14
N ASN A 69 8.99 2.59 -11.75
CA ASN A 69 8.30 2.12 -10.55
C ASN A 69 8.00 0.64 -10.69
N MET A 70 8.34 -0.14 -9.69
CA MET A 70 8.08 -1.58 -9.73
C MET A 70 7.49 -2.09 -8.42
N VAL A 71 6.84 -3.25 -8.51
CA VAL A 71 6.40 -4.04 -7.37
C VAL A 71 6.55 -5.52 -7.69
N CYS A 72 7.05 -6.30 -6.76
CA CYS A 72 7.09 -7.77 -6.86
C CYS A 72 6.52 -8.39 -5.59
N SER A 73 6.16 -9.66 -5.68
CA SER A 73 5.85 -10.49 -4.51
C SER A 73 6.92 -11.57 -4.36
N PRO A 74 7.91 -11.38 -3.49
CA PRO A 74 8.90 -12.42 -3.23
C PRO A 74 8.26 -13.72 -2.71
N LEU A 75 7.25 -13.60 -1.84
CA LEU A 75 6.50 -14.74 -1.33
C LEU A 75 5.78 -15.51 -2.44
N GLY A 76 5.11 -14.79 -3.36
CA GLY A 76 4.43 -15.39 -4.50
C GLY A 76 5.42 -16.09 -5.45
N ALA A 77 6.54 -15.44 -5.75
CA ALA A 77 7.61 -16.01 -6.57
C ALA A 77 8.20 -17.27 -5.93
N ALA A 78 8.55 -17.21 -4.64
CA ALA A 78 9.08 -18.36 -3.91
C ALA A 78 8.09 -19.53 -3.90
N THR A 79 6.79 -19.27 -3.72
CA THR A 79 5.76 -20.31 -3.72
C THR A 79 5.67 -20.99 -5.08
N LEU A 80 5.64 -20.22 -6.16
CA LEU A 80 5.57 -20.78 -7.52
C LEU A 80 6.83 -21.57 -7.86
N MET A 81 8.02 -21.03 -7.54
CA MET A 81 9.30 -21.72 -7.77
C MET A 81 9.42 -22.99 -6.92
N ARG A 82 8.88 -23.00 -5.70
CA ARG A 82 8.84 -24.18 -4.85
C ARG A 82 7.94 -25.27 -5.41
N MET A 83 6.77 -24.88 -5.94
CA MET A 83 5.92 -25.83 -6.68
C MET A 83 6.67 -26.47 -7.84
N LEU A 84 7.41 -25.69 -8.62
CA LEU A 84 8.22 -26.20 -9.72
C LEU A 84 9.32 -27.13 -9.21
N GLN A 85 9.99 -26.79 -8.11
CA GLN A 85 11.02 -27.64 -7.51
C GLN A 85 10.47 -28.99 -7.02
N ASP A 86 9.27 -29.01 -6.42
CA ASP A 86 8.63 -30.28 -5.98
C ASP A 86 8.32 -31.22 -7.16
N GLY A 87 8.25 -30.69 -8.37
CA GLY A 87 8.10 -31.47 -9.61
C GLY A 87 9.38 -31.61 -10.44
N ALA A 88 10.49 -31.06 -9.97
CA ALA A 88 11.78 -31.14 -10.67
C ALA A 88 12.61 -32.34 -10.23
N GLY A 89 13.57 -32.72 -11.05
CA GLY A 89 14.57 -33.73 -10.77
C GLY A 89 16.01 -33.20 -10.92
N GLY A 90 16.99 -34.02 -10.61
CA GLY A 90 18.41 -33.78 -10.90
C GLY A 90 18.96 -32.42 -10.42
N GLU A 91 19.72 -31.77 -11.29
CA GLU A 91 20.32 -30.45 -11.00
C GLU A 91 19.26 -29.35 -10.95
N THR A 92 18.15 -29.43 -11.69
CA THR A 92 17.03 -28.48 -11.63
C THR A 92 16.48 -28.37 -10.19
N ALA A 93 16.17 -29.51 -9.56
CA ALA A 93 15.64 -29.52 -8.18
C ALA A 93 16.65 -28.96 -7.17
N LYS A 94 17.94 -29.29 -7.35
CA LYS A 94 19.03 -28.85 -6.48
C LYS A 94 19.27 -27.34 -6.56
N GLU A 95 19.38 -26.79 -7.77
CA GLU A 95 19.61 -25.35 -7.97
C GLU A 95 18.45 -24.51 -7.47
N LEU A 96 17.19 -24.91 -7.75
CA LEU A 96 16.00 -24.25 -7.23
C LEU A 96 15.96 -24.29 -5.70
N GLY A 97 16.34 -25.43 -5.07
CA GLY A 97 16.38 -25.55 -3.62
C GLY A 97 17.42 -24.65 -2.96
N LEU A 98 18.61 -24.55 -3.53
CA LEU A 98 19.67 -23.66 -3.05
C LEU A 98 19.26 -22.18 -3.15
N MET A 99 18.65 -21.80 -4.27
CA MET A 99 18.19 -20.43 -4.52
C MET A 99 17.11 -19.99 -3.52
N LEU A 100 16.16 -20.88 -3.20
CA LEU A 100 15.01 -20.55 -2.37
C LEU A 100 15.32 -20.48 -0.87
N GLY A 101 16.21 -21.35 -0.36
CA GLY A 101 16.59 -21.36 1.06
C GLY A 101 15.46 -21.64 2.07
N THR A 102 14.34 -22.20 1.60
CA THR A 102 13.14 -22.48 2.42
C THR A 102 12.69 -23.92 2.22
N THR A 103 11.82 -24.43 3.07
CA THR A 103 11.24 -25.77 2.95
C THR A 103 9.84 -25.75 2.32
N THR A 104 9.41 -26.89 1.79
CA THR A 104 8.05 -27.09 1.27
C THR A 104 7.01 -26.86 2.37
N GLU A 105 7.29 -27.28 3.61
CA GLU A 105 6.40 -27.12 4.75
C GLU A 105 6.21 -25.65 5.11
N GLU A 106 7.28 -24.87 5.17
CA GLU A 106 7.25 -23.44 5.51
C GLU A 106 6.42 -22.66 4.50
N ILE A 107 6.74 -22.79 3.21
CA ILE A 107 6.00 -22.11 2.13
C ILE A 107 4.57 -22.64 2.03
N GLY A 108 4.36 -23.94 2.16
CA GLY A 108 3.03 -24.55 2.08
C GLY A 108 2.09 -24.13 3.20
N LEU A 109 2.60 -23.90 4.42
CA LEU A 109 1.79 -23.33 5.51
C LEU A 109 1.32 -21.92 5.18
N ILE A 110 2.24 -21.05 4.73
CA ILE A 110 1.92 -19.67 4.36
C ILE A 110 0.95 -19.66 3.17
N ALA A 111 1.20 -20.44 2.14
CA ALA A 111 0.37 -20.50 0.94
C ALA A 111 -1.07 -20.91 1.23
N ARG A 112 -1.27 -21.92 2.09
CA ARG A 112 -2.62 -22.35 2.51
C ARG A 112 -3.39 -21.28 3.28
N ASP A 113 -2.71 -20.55 4.15
CA ASP A 113 -3.32 -19.47 4.91
C ASP A 113 -3.75 -18.29 4.02
N LEU A 114 -3.15 -18.16 2.84
CA LEU A 114 -3.45 -17.11 1.87
C LEU A 114 -4.55 -17.50 0.86
N GLN A 115 -5.09 -18.72 0.94
CA GLN A 115 -6.24 -19.18 0.17
C GLN A 115 -7.53 -18.66 0.81
N GLY A 116 -7.63 -17.36 0.95
CA GLY A 116 -8.84 -16.71 1.42
C GLY A 116 -9.78 -16.39 0.26
N ASP A 117 -11.03 -16.15 0.60
CA ASP A 117 -11.99 -15.59 -0.32
C ASP A 117 -11.70 -14.09 -0.49
N ALA A 118 -11.22 -13.69 -1.68
CA ALA A 118 -10.98 -12.28 -2.02
C ALA A 118 -12.25 -11.42 -1.91
N THR A 119 -13.41 -12.07 -1.83
CA THR A 119 -14.71 -11.42 -1.66
C THR A 119 -15.14 -11.30 -0.20
N ALA A 120 -14.35 -11.80 0.76
CA ALA A 120 -14.70 -11.69 2.18
C ALA A 120 -14.86 -10.22 2.56
N ASN A 121 -16.10 -9.81 2.82
CA ASN A 121 -16.49 -8.45 3.20
C ASN A 121 -16.02 -8.12 4.63
N GLY A 122 -14.71 -7.91 4.82
CA GLY A 122 -14.12 -7.53 6.09
C GLY A 122 -13.34 -6.21 6.00
N TYR A 123 -13.27 -5.48 7.11
CA TYR A 123 -12.45 -4.27 7.25
C TYR A 123 -11.01 -4.59 7.67
N SER A 124 -10.61 -5.86 7.64
CA SER A 124 -9.25 -6.28 7.96
C SER A 124 -8.39 -6.34 6.72
N ALA A 125 -7.11 -6.08 6.88
CA ALA A 125 -6.14 -6.30 5.82
C ALA A 125 -6.12 -7.79 5.45
N MET A 126 -6.12 -8.07 4.14
CA MET A 126 -6.11 -9.42 3.61
C MET A 126 -5.16 -9.53 2.43
N ALA A 127 -4.48 -10.65 2.34
CA ALA A 127 -3.70 -11.03 1.18
C ALA A 127 -4.26 -12.34 0.61
N VAL A 128 -4.43 -12.40 -0.69
CA VAL A 128 -4.88 -13.60 -1.41
C VAL A 128 -3.86 -13.95 -2.47
N MET A 129 -3.33 -15.15 -2.40
CA MET A 129 -2.37 -15.67 -3.36
C MET A 129 -3.01 -16.78 -4.19
N ALA A 130 -2.78 -16.76 -5.50
CA ALA A 130 -3.19 -17.81 -6.40
C ALA A 130 -2.05 -18.24 -7.31
N ASN A 131 -1.90 -19.55 -7.46
CA ASN A 131 -0.88 -20.19 -8.29
C ASN A 131 -1.55 -21.12 -9.28
N LEU A 132 -1.15 -21.05 -10.54
CA LEU A 132 -1.63 -21.89 -11.61
C LEU A 132 -0.44 -22.48 -12.36
N LEU A 133 -0.49 -23.79 -12.59
CA LEU A 133 0.35 -24.47 -13.56
C LEU A 133 -0.51 -24.91 -14.75
N ALA A 134 -0.31 -24.29 -15.90
CA ALA A 134 -0.93 -24.71 -17.15
C ALA A 134 0.07 -25.59 -17.93
N VAL A 135 -0.36 -26.79 -18.29
CA VAL A 135 0.42 -27.77 -19.05
C VAL A 135 -0.28 -27.98 -20.39
N ASN A 136 0.46 -27.90 -21.48
CA ASN A 136 -0.08 -28.13 -22.82
C ASN A 136 -0.63 -29.56 -22.91
N ASP A 137 -1.73 -29.76 -23.61
CA ASP A 137 -2.46 -31.01 -23.65
C ASP A 137 -1.72 -32.15 -24.41
N ASN A 138 -0.67 -31.79 -25.18
CA ASN A 138 0.28 -32.75 -25.77
C ASN A 138 1.19 -33.41 -24.70
N CYS A 139 1.22 -32.90 -23.47
CA CYS A 139 1.98 -33.41 -22.34
C CYS A 139 1.05 -34.11 -21.33
N LYS A 140 1.55 -35.17 -20.68
CA LYS A 140 0.81 -35.92 -19.66
C LYS A 140 1.12 -35.36 -18.27
N LEU A 141 0.21 -34.54 -17.75
CA LEU A 141 0.29 -34.08 -16.37
C LEU A 141 0.06 -35.26 -15.39
N ARG A 142 0.97 -35.43 -14.45
CA ARG A 142 0.91 -36.48 -13.42
C ARG A 142 -0.16 -36.11 -12.37
N LYS A 143 -1.03 -37.09 -12.09
CA LYS A 143 -2.14 -36.89 -11.11
C LYS A 143 -1.63 -36.72 -9.68
N ASP A 144 -0.56 -37.43 -9.29
CA ASP A 144 0.06 -37.31 -7.98
C ASP A 144 0.62 -35.91 -7.75
N TYR A 145 1.31 -35.36 -8.76
CA TYR A 145 1.79 -33.97 -8.69
C TYR A 145 0.62 -32.95 -8.62
N GLN A 146 -0.39 -33.11 -9.46
CA GLN A 146 -1.58 -32.25 -9.42
C GLN A 146 -2.26 -32.25 -8.05
N GLN A 147 -2.40 -33.42 -7.42
CA GLN A 147 -2.95 -33.55 -6.06
C GLN A 147 -2.02 -32.93 -5.00
N HIS A 148 -0.70 -33.10 -5.16
CA HIS A 148 0.30 -32.55 -4.27
C HIS A 148 0.23 -31.02 -4.23
N VAL A 149 0.30 -30.36 -5.39
CA VAL A 149 0.27 -28.87 -5.43
C VAL A 149 -1.04 -28.30 -4.96
N GLY A 150 -2.16 -28.97 -5.24
CA GLY A 150 -3.48 -28.59 -4.70
C GLY A 150 -3.53 -28.70 -3.18
N LYS A 151 -3.00 -29.77 -2.60
CA LYS A 151 -3.01 -30.02 -1.15
C LYS A 151 -2.04 -29.10 -0.38
N VAL A 152 -0.82 -28.92 -0.91
CA VAL A 152 0.25 -28.20 -0.21
C VAL A 152 0.13 -26.69 -0.40
N TYR A 153 -0.12 -26.23 -1.63
CA TYR A 153 -0.10 -24.81 -1.98
C TYR A 153 -1.48 -24.24 -2.33
N GLY A 154 -2.55 -25.09 -2.40
CA GLY A 154 -3.86 -24.73 -2.93
C GLY A 154 -3.83 -24.25 -4.37
N ALA A 155 -2.79 -24.67 -5.07
CA ALA A 155 -2.58 -24.30 -6.44
C ALA A 155 -3.46 -25.11 -7.38
N GLU A 156 -3.76 -24.52 -8.52
CA GLU A 156 -4.46 -25.19 -9.61
C GLU A 156 -3.46 -25.69 -10.65
N ALA A 157 -3.66 -26.91 -11.17
CA ALA A 157 -2.87 -27.44 -12.26
C ALA A 157 -3.82 -27.90 -13.36
N TRP A 158 -3.73 -27.27 -14.53
CA TRP A 158 -4.63 -27.48 -15.65
C TRP A 158 -3.89 -28.09 -16.84
N ARG A 159 -4.59 -28.92 -17.59
CA ARG A 159 -4.18 -29.38 -18.91
C ARG A 159 -5.03 -28.66 -19.96
N LEU A 160 -4.40 -27.92 -20.87
CA LEU A 160 -5.05 -27.03 -21.82
C LEU A 160 -4.43 -27.16 -23.21
N ASP A 161 -5.22 -27.04 -24.25
CA ASP A 161 -4.73 -26.85 -25.62
C ASP A 161 -4.24 -25.41 -25.78
N PHE A 162 -2.93 -25.20 -25.88
CA PHE A 162 -2.34 -23.87 -26.00
C PHE A 162 -2.50 -23.24 -27.40
N SER A 163 -3.02 -23.99 -28.38
CA SER A 163 -3.42 -23.46 -29.68
C SER A 163 -4.84 -22.89 -29.68
N ASP A 164 -5.64 -23.21 -28.65
CA ASP A 164 -7.00 -22.78 -28.51
C ASP A 164 -7.08 -21.44 -27.76
N LYS A 165 -7.74 -20.44 -28.39
CA LYS A 165 -7.98 -19.12 -27.78
C LYS A 165 -8.85 -19.18 -26.53
N ASP A 166 -9.72 -20.19 -26.40
CA ASP A 166 -10.53 -20.37 -25.19
C ASP A 166 -9.68 -20.74 -23.99
N SER A 167 -8.53 -21.41 -24.19
CA SER A 167 -7.55 -21.70 -23.15
C SER A 167 -6.93 -20.42 -22.57
N GLU A 168 -6.55 -19.48 -23.43
CA GLU A 168 -6.05 -18.16 -23.00
C GLU A 168 -7.15 -17.36 -22.26
N ALA A 169 -8.35 -17.31 -22.83
CA ALA A 169 -9.48 -16.62 -22.19
C ALA A 169 -9.81 -17.20 -20.80
N ARG A 170 -9.67 -18.51 -20.62
CA ARG A 170 -9.85 -19.19 -19.34
C ARG A 170 -8.80 -18.78 -18.30
N ILE A 171 -7.52 -18.68 -18.68
CA ILE A 171 -6.47 -18.19 -17.78
C ILE A 171 -6.68 -16.72 -17.45
N ASN A 172 -7.02 -15.89 -18.43
CA ASN A 172 -7.30 -14.46 -18.22
C ASN A 172 -8.45 -14.26 -17.24
N LYS A 173 -9.54 -15.02 -17.39
CA LYS A 173 -10.65 -15.00 -16.45
C LYS A 173 -10.22 -15.39 -15.04
N TRP A 174 -9.42 -16.45 -14.91
CA TRP A 174 -8.87 -16.89 -13.62
C TRP A 174 -8.01 -15.80 -12.96
N VAL A 175 -7.08 -15.17 -13.70
CA VAL A 175 -6.27 -14.05 -13.18
C VAL A 175 -7.16 -12.91 -12.68
N SER A 176 -8.15 -12.51 -13.48
CA SER A 176 -9.07 -11.43 -13.11
C SER A 176 -9.88 -11.76 -11.85
N GLU A 177 -10.43 -12.97 -11.75
CA GLU A 177 -11.19 -13.41 -10.58
C GLU A 177 -10.33 -13.45 -9.31
N LYS A 178 -9.10 -13.99 -9.40
CA LYS A 178 -8.18 -14.09 -8.25
C LYS A 178 -7.63 -12.73 -7.78
N THR A 179 -7.65 -11.72 -8.64
CA THR A 179 -7.18 -10.37 -8.32
C THR A 179 -8.31 -9.35 -8.19
N ASN A 180 -9.54 -9.80 -8.04
CA ASN A 180 -10.73 -8.95 -7.92
C ASN A 180 -10.84 -7.91 -9.07
N GLY A 181 -10.43 -8.28 -10.28
CA GLY A 181 -10.46 -7.43 -11.46
C GLY A 181 -9.31 -6.40 -11.57
N ILE A 182 -8.39 -6.34 -10.60
CA ILE A 182 -7.24 -5.41 -10.64
C ILE A 182 -6.28 -5.74 -11.77
N ILE A 183 -6.10 -7.04 -12.07
CA ILE A 183 -5.31 -7.53 -13.18
C ILE A 183 -6.29 -8.18 -14.16
N GLY A 184 -6.34 -7.67 -15.41
CA GLY A 184 -7.34 -8.08 -16.40
C GLY A 184 -7.04 -9.42 -17.09
N GLY A 185 -5.80 -9.91 -17.02
CA GLY A 185 -5.39 -11.16 -17.66
C GLY A 185 -3.88 -11.26 -17.86
N LEU A 186 -3.45 -12.23 -18.65
CA LEU A 186 -2.04 -12.44 -19.01
C LEU A 186 -1.52 -11.27 -19.86
N ALA A 187 -0.34 -10.78 -19.51
CA ALA A 187 0.35 -9.78 -20.33
C ALA A 187 1.00 -10.39 -21.59
N VAL A 188 1.24 -11.70 -21.59
CA VAL A 188 1.86 -12.43 -22.71
C VAL A 188 0.89 -13.52 -23.17
N PRO A 189 0.45 -13.53 -24.44
CA PRO A 189 -0.43 -14.56 -24.99
C PRO A 189 0.18 -15.97 -24.88
N LEU A 190 -0.67 -17.00 -24.87
CA LEU A 190 -0.22 -18.39 -24.97
C LEU A 190 0.38 -18.67 -26.35
N SER A 191 1.42 -19.51 -26.37
CA SER A 191 2.02 -20.03 -27.62
C SER A 191 1.82 -21.54 -27.71
N CYS A 192 1.42 -22.03 -28.90
CA CYS A 192 1.28 -23.47 -29.16
C CYS A 192 2.59 -24.26 -28.98
N ASN A 193 3.74 -23.57 -29.06
CA ASN A 193 5.07 -24.18 -28.86
C ASN A 193 5.46 -24.32 -27.38
N GLU A 194 4.71 -23.67 -26.47
CA GLU A 194 4.97 -23.82 -25.04
C GLU A 194 4.52 -25.19 -24.55
N MET A 195 5.33 -25.80 -23.65
CA MET A 195 4.98 -27.06 -22.99
C MET A 195 4.30 -26.81 -21.64
N MET A 196 4.74 -25.79 -20.92
CA MET A 196 4.28 -25.50 -19.56
C MET A 196 4.43 -24.01 -19.25
N ARG A 197 3.39 -23.43 -18.66
CA ARG A 197 3.38 -22.05 -18.13
C ARG A 197 2.96 -22.06 -16.67
N ALA A 198 3.77 -21.46 -15.82
CA ALA A 198 3.45 -21.27 -14.41
C ALA A 198 3.10 -19.80 -14.15
N CYS A 199 1.99 -19.54 -13.47
CA CYS A 199 1.47 -18.21 -13.17
C CYS A 199 1.26 -18.03 -11.67
N ASN A 200 1.71 -16.90 -11.13
CA ASN A 200 1.42 -16.44 -9.79
C ASN A 200 0.76 -15.08 -9.82
N THR A 201 -0.27 -14.93 -9.02
CA THR A 201 -0.86 -13.62 -8.72
C THR A 201 -0.97 -13.45 -7.22
N LEU A 202 -0.66 -12.26 -6.72
CA LEU A 202 -0.90 -11.90 -5.34
C LEU A 202 -1.68 -10.59 -5.29
N TYR A 203 -2.78 -10.61 -4.56
CA TYR A 203 -3.66 -9.50 -4.31
C TYR A 203 -3.58 -9.11 -2.85
N PHE A 204 -3.52 -7.81 -2.56
CA PHE A 204 -3.56 -7.26 -1.21
C PHE A 204 -4.53 -6.11 -1.13
N LYS A 205 -5.34 -6.14 -0.08
CA LYS A 205 -6.24 -5.06 0.29
C LYS A 205 -6.10 -4.76 1.77
N GLY A 206 -5.94 -3.50 2.12
CA GLY A 206 -5.82 -3.07 3.51
C GLY A 206 -6.19 -1.60 3.68
N TYR A 207 -6.91 -1.28 4.73
CA TYR A 207 -7.21 0.08 5.13
C TYR A 207 -6.16 0.57 6.12
N TRP A 208 -5.67 1.80 5.98
CA TRP A 208 -4.78 2.35 6.98
C TRP A 208 -5.45 2.44 8.34
N THR A 209 -4.76 2.06 9.41
CA THR A 209 -5.18 2.36 10.78
C THR A 209 -5.33 3.88 10.98
N HIS A 210 -4.49 4.66 10.28
CA HIS A 210 -4.50 6.11 10.27
C HIS A 210 -4.61 6.64 8.83
N PRO A 211 -5.83 6.73 8.25
CA PRO A 211 -6.03 7.21 6.88
C PRO A 211 -5.50 8.65 6.69
N PHE A 212 -5.03 8.97 5.48
CA PHE A 212 -4.59 10.32 5.11
C PHE A 212 -5.79 11.23 4.84
N LYS A 213 -6.68 11.32 5.84
CA LYS A 213 -7.91 12.12 5.80
C LYS A 213 -8.06 12.92 7.08
N ASP A 214 -8.71 14.09 6.97
CA ASP A 214 -9.09 14.86 8.15
C ASP A 214 -10.30 14.22 8.87
N ILE A 215 -10.71 14.82 9.97
CA ILE A 215 -11.85 14.36 10.78
C ILE A 215 -13.20 14.44 10.04
N SER A 216 -13.27 15.20 8.95
CA SER A 216 -14.46 15.29 8.11
C SER A 216 -14.48 14.23 7.00
N GLY A 217 -13.40 13.44 6.88
CA GLY A 217 -13.20 12.46 5.82
C GLY A 217 -12.64 13.04 4.52
N LYS A 218 -12.23 14.32 4.53
CA LYS A 218 -11.59 14.98 3.38
C LYS A 218 -10.14 14.48 3.26
N ASP A 219 -9.71 14.23 2.03
CA ASP A 219 -8.35 13.84 1.73
C ASP A 219 -7.34 14.93 2.11
N LEU A 220 -6.31 14.53 2.85
CA LEU A 220 -5.16 15.35 3.21
C LEU A 220 -4.06 15.19 2.15
N THR A 221 -4.38 15.58 0.92
CA THR A 221 -3.50 15.43 -0.24
C THR A 221 -3.35 16.77 -0.94
N THR A 222 -2.10 17.10 -1.26
CA THR A 222 -1.75 18.32 -2.00
C THR A 222 -0.79 17.97 -3.12
N ILE A 223 -0.74 18.80 -4.16
CA ILE A 223 0.25 18.65 -5.22
C ILE A 223 1.58 19.21 -4.73
N LYS A 224 2.62 18.38 -4.74
CA LYS A 224 3.98 18.73 -4.31
C LYS A 224 5.01 18.27 -5.33
N THR A 225 6.22 18.78 -5.20
CA THR A 225 7.36 18.39 -6.03
C THR A 225 7.96 17.08 -5.52
N PHE A 226 8.28 16.19 -6.45
CA PHE A 226 9.03 14.96 -6.23
C PHE A 226 10.28 14.98 -7.12
N THR A 227 11.45 14.73 -6.55
CA THR A 227 12.70 14.61 -7.29
C THR A 227 12.89 13.16 -7.72
N GLN A 228 12.83 12.87 -9.01
CA GLN A 228 12.98 11.52 -9.56
C GLN A 228 14.43 11.03 -9.46
N ALA A 229 14.64 9.72 -9.71
CA ALA A 229 15.97 9.11 -9.71
C ALA A 229 16.94 9.76 -10.72
N ASP A 230 16.45 10.31 -11.82
CA ASP A 230 17.22 11.05 -12.83
C ASP A 230 17.47 12.54 -12.46
N GLY A 231 17.04 12.95 -11.26
CA GLY A 231 17.17 14.32 -10.75
C GLY A 231 16.08 15.28 -11.25
N LYS A 232 15.18 14.87 -12.14
CA LYS A 232 14.09 15.72 -12.60
C LYS A 232 13.06 15.94 -11.52
N LYS A 233 12.53 17.15 -11.45
CA LYS A 233 11.48 17.55 -10.53
C LYS A 233 10.12 17.45 -11.23
N VAL A 234 9.22 16.63 -10.69
CA VAL A 234 7.88 16.41 -11.21
C VAL A 234 6.83 16.61 -10.12
N LEU A 235 5.57 16.80 -10.52
CA LEU A 235 4.47 16.93 -9.59
C LEU A 235 3.95 15.55 -9.16
N VAL A 236 3.55 15.43 -7.90
CA VAL A 236 2.87 14.25 -7.34
C VAL A 236 1.70 14.68 -6.43
N ASN A 237 0.72 13.79 -6.29
CA ASN A 237 -0.31 13.93 -5.25
C ASN A 237 0.28 13.45 -3.92
N MET A 238 0.76 14.37 -3.11
CA MET A 238 1.40 14.08 -1.82
C MET A 238 0.33 14.01 -0.72
N MET A 239 0.11 12.83 -0.18
CA MET A 239 -0.71 12.58 1.00
C MET A 239 0.07 12.98 2.26
N GLN A 240 -0.58 13.58 3.26
CA GLN A 240 0.07 13.98 4.51
C GLN A 240 -0.75 13.55 5.73
N ARG A 241 -0.07 12.97 6.73
CA ARG A 241 -0.71 12.58 8.00
C ARG A 241 0.29 12.65 9.14
N GLN A 242 -0.02 13.44 10.17
CA GLN A 242 0.72 13.43 11.42
C GLN A 242 0.01 12.54 12.45
N LYS A 243 0.69 11.52 12.95
CA LYS A 243 0.22 10.57 13.97
C LYS A 243 1.41 9.86 14.64
N TYR A 244 1.11 9.11 15.71
CA TYR A 244 2.08 8.19 16.29
C TYR A 244 2.25 6.98 15.38
N PHE A 245 3.47 6.85 14.82
CA PHE A 245 3.89 5.73 13.99
C PHE A 245 5.13 5.07 14.59
N ARG A 246 5.36 3.81 14.29
CA ARG A 246 6.67 3.19 14.51
C ARG A 246 7.64 3.78 13.50
N TYR A 247 8.72 4.34 13.99
CA TYR A 247 9.71 5.06 13.19
C TYR A 247 11.10 4.81 13.74
N THR A 248 12.08 4.80 12.85
CA THR A 248 13.51 4.81 13.17
C THR A 248 14.30 5.52 12.07
N HIS A 249 15.48 5.95 12.38
CA HIS A 249 16.44 6.49 11.41
C HIS A 249 17.88 6.19 11.83
N ASN A 250 18.77 6.22 10.86
CA ASN A 250 20.22 6.17 11.04
C ASN A 250 20.89 7.04 9.96
N ASP A 251 22.21 6.95 9.77
CA ASP A 251 22.95 7.76 8.78
C ASP A 251 22.62 7.38 7.32
N THR A 252 22.00 6.24 7.08
CA THR A 252 21.71 5.75 5.72
C THR A 252 20.27 6.04 5.31
N LEU A 253 19.30 5.84 6.22
CA LEU A 253 17.89 5.87 5.86
C LEU A 253 16.98 6.26 7.04
N GLN A 254 15.76 6.63 6.70
CA GLN A 254 14.62 6.72 7.61
C GLN A 254 13.64 5.59 7.28
N VAL A 255 12.98 5.03 8.30
CA VAL A 255 11.94 4.00 8.10
C VAL A 255 10.71 4.35 8.92
N VAL A 256 9.56 4.35 8.26
CA VAL A 256 8.25 4.45 8.91
C VAL A 256 7.43 3.20 8.64
N SER A 257 6.70 2.72 9.64
CA SER A 257 5.74 1.62 9.52
C SER A 257 4.32 2.19 9.58
N LEU A 258 3.57 2.00 8.51
CA LEU A 258 2.17 2.40 8.34
C LEU A 258 1.28 1.17 8.55
N PRO A 259 0.64 1.00 9.72
CA PRO A 259 -0.14 -0.19 10.02
C PRO A 259 -1.48 -0.18 9.25
N TYR A 260 -1.89 -1.37 8.80
CA TYR A 260 -3.23 -1.61 8.29
C TYR A 260 -4.19 -2.02 9.40
N GLU A 261 -5.46 -1.72 9.22
CA GLU A 261 -6.50 -2.12 10.16
C GLU A 261 -6.66 -3.63 10.23
N ASN A 262 -6.78 -4.14 11.45
CA ASN A 262 -7.11 -5.53 11.72
C ASN A 262 -8.37 -5.59 12.60
N ARG A 263 -9.53 -5.81 11.95
CA ARG A 263 -10.84 -5.90 12.62
C ARG A 263 -11.47 -7.28 12.51
N SER A 264 -10.68 -8.32 12.21
CA SER A 264 -11.20 -9.68 12.17
C SER A 264 -11.78 -10.07 13.53
N ARG A 265 -12.95 -10.69 13.53
CA ARG A 265 -13.53 -11.34 14.72
C ARG A 265 -12.95 -12.73 14.96
N ASP A 266 -12.31 -13.29 13.95
CA ASP A 266 -11.64 -14.59 14.04
C ASP A 266 -10.20 -14.41 14.51
N THR A 267 -9.96 -14.60 15.79
CA THR A 267 -8.65 -14.46 16.43
C THR A 267 -7.61 -15.48 15.93
N LEU A 268 -8.05 -16.60 15.34
CA LEU A 268 -7.15 -17.64 14.82
C LEU A 268 -6.57 -17.29 13.45
N ARG A 269 -7.21 -16.35 12.71
CA ARG A 269 -6.78 -15.88 11.38
C ARG A 269 -6.36 -14.41 11.37
N GLN A 270 -6.27 -13.77 12.54
CA GLN A 270 -5.82 -12.39 12.64
C GLN A 270 -4.33 -12.30 12.30
N ARG A 271 -4.01 -11.53 11.26
CA ARG A 271 -2.63 -11.17 10.93
C ARG A 271 -2.51 -9.65 10.88
N ASN A 272 -1.44 -9.14 11.47
CA ASN A 272 -1.12 -7.73 11.45
C ASN A 272 -0.25 -7.44 10.24
N PHE A 273 -0.65 -6.48 9.43
CA PHE A 273 0.11 -6.03 8.28
C PHE A 273 0.48 -4.57 8.42
N SER A 274 1.67 -4.23 7.93
CA SER A 274 2.12 -2.85 7.81
C SER A 274 2.81 -2.63 6.48
N MET A 275 2.72 -1.39 5.96
CA MET A 275 3.63 -0.93 4.92
C MET A 275 4.82 -0.27 5.58
N TYR A 276 6.01 -0.81 5.36
CA TYR A 276 7.28 -0.20 5.72
C TYR A 276 7.77 0.63 4.53
N VAL A 277 8.10 1.89 4.77
CA VAL A 277 8.66 2.77 3.75
C VAL A 277 10.08 3.14 4.16
N PHE A 278 11.05 2.85 3.29
CA PHE A 278 12.48 3.06 3.47
C PHE A 278 12.91 4.24 2.61
N LEU A 279 13.24 5.35 3.23
CA LEU A 279 13.62 6.58 2.57
C LEU A 279 15.11 6.84 2.76
N PRO A 280 15.94 6.89 1.69
CA PRO A 280 17.35 7.24 1.80
C PRO A 280 17.53 8.61 2.45
N ARG A 281 18.58 8.81 3.23
CA ARG A 281 18.95 10.14 3.74
C ARG A 281 19.68 10.94 2.67
N GLN A 282 19.86 12.23 2.94
CA GLN A 282 20.58 13.12 2.03
C GLN A 282 21.97 12.57 1.68
N GLY A 283 22.28 12.53 0.38
CA GLY A 283 23.52 11.96 -0.14
C GLY A 283 23.60 10.43 -0.17
N LYS A 284 22.49 9.75 0.18
CA LYS A 284 22.32 8.30 0.05
C LYS A 284 21.40 7.96 -1.11
N THR A 285 21.52 6.74 -1.61
CA THR A 285 20.77 6.21 -2.75
C THR A 285 19.94 4.99 -2.37
N LEU A 286 19.10 4.51 -3.29
CA LEU A 286 18.39 3.23 -3.09
C LEU A 286 19.36 2.05 -3.01
N ASP A 287 20.52 2.10 -3.70
CA ASP A 287 21.58 1.08 -3.57
C ASP A 287 22.10 0.98 -2.12
N ASP A 288 22.22 2.11 -1.41
CA ASP A 288 22.63 2.11 -0.01
C ASP A 288 21.56 1.48 0.88
N VAL A 289 20.27 1.70 0.56
CA VAL A 289 19.15 1.03 1.24
C VAL A 289 19.16 -0.48 0.98
N VAL A 290 19.37 -0.91 -0.27
CA VAL A 290 19.47 -2.34 -0.62
C VAL A 290 20.62 -3.01 0.13
N LYS A 291 21.82 -2.38 0.17
CA LYS A 291 22.96 -2.87 0.96
C LYS A 291 22.63 -2.96 2.45
N TYR A 292 21.91 -1.98 2.99
CA TYR A 292 21.46 -2.01 4.38
C TYR A 292 20.54 -3.21 4.65
N LEU A 293 19.58 -3.48 3.75
CA LEU A 293 18.65 -4.60 3.86
C LEU A 293 19.35 -5.97 3.75
N HIS A 294 20.47 -6.09 3.03
CA HIS A 294 21.31 -7.29 3.05
C HIS A 294 22.00 -7.53 4.39
N SER A 295 22.27 -6.47 5.14
CA SER A 295 23.04 -6.54 6.38
C SER A 295 22.15 -6.61 7.63
N HIS A 296 20.86 -6.28 7.51
CA HIS A 296 19.93 -6.16 8.62
C HIS A 296 18.58 -6.79 8.27
N SER A 297 18.15 -7.75 9.09
CA SER A 297 16.83 -8.36 8.93
C SER A 297 15.70 -7.42 9.36
N LEU A 298 14.46 -7.66 8.87
CA LEU A 298 13.27 -6.94 9.34
C LEU A 298 13.04 -7.10 10.83
N ALA A 299 13.37 -8.27 11.40
CA ALA A 299 13.24 -8.53 12.83
C ALA A 299 14.20 -7.66 13.67
N GLU A 300 15.41 -7.41 13.19
CA GLU A 300 16.35 -6.50 13.83
C GLU A 300 15.90 -5.05 13.70
N LEU A 301 15.52 -4.63 12.50
CA LEU A 301 14.99 -3.30 12.23
C LEU A 301 13.76 -3.00 13.11
N SER A 302 12.83 -3.95 13.21
CA SER A 302 11.63 -3.82 14.02
C SER A 302 11.94 -3.51 15.49
N LYS A 303 13.05 -4.02 16.04
CA LYS A 303 13.47 -3.75 17.43
C LYS A 303 13.98 -2.31 17.63
N THR A 304 14.48 -1.67 16.57
CA THR A 304 14.97 -0.27 16.65
C THR A 304 13.84 0.76 16.49
N MET A 305 12.69 0.35 15.97
CA MET A 305 11.56 1.24 15.70
C MET A 305 10.75 1.52 16.96
N ASN A 306 10.61 2.79 17.30
CA ASN A 306 9.83 3.27 18.44
C ASN A 306 8.58 4.03 17.97
N GLN A 307 7.54 4.05 18.82
CA GLN A 307 6.35 4.88 18.60
C GLN A 307 6.71 6.36 18.86
N GLN A 308 6.62 7.19 17.83
CA GLN A 308 6.82 8.63 17.95
C GLN A 308 5.80 9.37 17.09
N ASP A 309 5.62 10.66 17.36
CA ASP A 309 4.81 11.53 16.51
C ASP A 309 5.58 11.83 15.23
N VAL A 310 5.01 11.44 14.09
CA VAL A 310 5.65 11.58 12.78
C VAL A 310 4.69 12.28 11.83
N ASP A 311 5.14 13.35 11.19
CA ASP A 311 4.48 13.95 10.03
C ASP A 311 4.92 13.17 8.77
N VAL A 312 4.09 12.21 8.36
CA VAL A 312 4.32 11.37 7.19
C VAL A 312 3.77 12.05 5.96
N ARG A 313 4.63 12.21 4.95
CA ARG A 313 4.28 12.69 3.61
C ARG A 313 4.66 11.62 2.60
N LEU A 314 3.65 11.04 1.93
CA LEU A 314 3.82 9.91 1.01
C LEU A 314 3.03 10.18 -0.28
N PRO A 315 3.62 10.01 -1.46
CA PRO A 315 2.88 10.12 -2.72
C PRO A 315 1.72 9.11 -2.78
N ARG A 316 0.58 9.51 -3.36
CA ARG A 316 -0.40 8.56 -3.89
C ARG A 316 0.21 7.94 -5.14
N PHE A 317 0.14 6.62 -5.28
CA PHE A 317 0.71 5.95 -6.45
C PHE A 317 0.02 4.63 -6.78
N THR A 318 0.23 4.21 -8.02
CA THR A 318 -0.05 2.85 -8.49
C THR A 318 1.25 2.30 -9.06
N SER A 319 1.56 1.07 -8.73
CA SER A 319 2.67 0.33 -9.32
C SER A 319 2.19 -1.06 -9.72
N GLY A 320 2.61 -1.52 -10.90
CA GLY A 320 2.23 -2.83 -11.39
C GLY A 320 3.24 -3.33 -12.40
N VAL A 321 3.54 -4.64 -12.32
CA VAL A 321 4.48 -5.30 -13.24
C VAL A 321 4.01 -6.69 -13.61
N THR A 322 4.48 -7.15 -14.75
CA THR A 322 4.56 -8.56 -15.13
C THR A 322 6.03 -8.95 -15.13
N LEU A 323 6.41 -9.86 -14.26
CA LEU A 323 7.78 -10.36 -14.13
C LEU A 323 7.92 -11.69 -14.85
N ASP A 324 8.94 -11.81 -15.68
CA ASP A 324 9.46 -13.06 -16.14
C ASP A 324 10.35 -13.67 -15.04
N LEU A 325 9.76 -14.57 -14.24
CA LEU A 325 10.47 -15.22 -13.15
C LEU A 325 11.52 -16.23 -13.64
N LYS A 326 11.44 -16.71 -14.89
CA LYS A 326 12.49 -17.54 -15.48
C LYS A 326 13.78 -16.72 -15.62
N SER A 327 13.69 -15.48 -16.09
CA SER A 327 14.84 -14.58 -16.14
C SER A 327 15.39 -14.24 -14.74
N VAL A 328 14.51 -14.11 -13.75
CA VAL A 328 14.93 -13.92 -12.34
C VAL A 328 15.72 -15.15 -11.85
N MET A 329 15.23 -16.37 -12.08
CA MET A 329 15.97 -17.60 -11.72
C MET A 329 17.35 -17.62 -12.38
N HIS A 330 17.43 -17.32 -13.67
CA HIS A 330 18.71 -17.24 -14.38
C HIS A 330 19.64 -16.16 -13.81
N SER A 331 19.11 -14.99 -13.46
CA SER A 331 19.90 -13.92 -12.84
C SER A 331 20.45 -14.30 -11.46
N LEU A 332 19.73 -15.18 -10.75
CA LEU A 332 20.16 -15.76 -9.47
C LEU A 332 21.05 -17.01 -9.64
N GLY A 333 21.41 -17.36 -10.88
CA GLY A 333 22.39 -18.41 -11.21
C GLY A 333 21.81 -19.78 -11.46
N VAL A 334 20.48 -19.96 -11.48
CA VAL A 334 19.84 -21.23 -11.90
C VAL A 334 20.04 -21.40 -13.39
N ARG A 335 20.61 -22.53 -13.81
CA ARG A 335 20.93 -22.85 -15.22
C ARG A 335 20.13 -24.01 -15.77
N HIS A 336 19.80 -24.95 -14.90
CA HIS A 336 19.07 -26.15 -15.30
C HIS A 336 17.59 -25.99 -15.01
N LEU A 337 16.77 -25.87 -16.05
CA LEU A 337 15.30 -25.76 -15.99
C LEU A 337 14.66 -26.73 -17.02
N ASP A 338 15.22 -27.96 -17.12
CA ASP A 338 14.92 -28.94 -18.16
C ASP A 338 14.55 -30.35 -17.62
N ASP A 339 14.61 -30.57 -16.30
CA ASP A 339 14.14 -31.81 -15.67
C ASP A 339 12.92 -31.54 -14.76
N PHE A 340 11.73 -31.77 -15.31
CA PHE A 340 10.45 -31.72 -14.60
C PHE A 340 9.71 -33.07 -14.66
N SER A 341 10.49 -34.16 -14.52
CA SER A 341 10.00 -35.56 -14.56
C SER A 341 8.96 -35.86 -13.47
N GLY A 342 8.93 -35.09 -12.38
CA GLY A 342 7.88 -35.17 -11.37
C GLY A 342 6.54 -34.55 -11.80
N ILE A 343 6.54 -33.63 -12.78
CA ILE A 343 5.33 -33.00 -13.31
C ILE A 343 4.72 -33.84 -14.43
N SER A 344 5.54 -34.34 -15.33
CA SER A 344 5.10 -35.10 -16.51
C SER A 344 5.93 -36.35 -16.73
N SER A 345 5.31 -37.40 -17.29
CA SER A 345 6.04 -38.58 -17.78
C SER A 345 6.69 -38.35 -19.14
N ASN A 346 6.38 -37.27 -19.83
CA ASN A 346 7.05 -36.85 -21.06
C ASN A 346 8.18 -35.88 -20.71
N TYR A 347 9.18 -35.76 -21.61
CA TYR A 347 10.12 -34.65 -21.53
C TYR A 347 9.35 -33.34 -21.46
N MET A 348 9.72 -32.46 -20.53
CA MET A 348 9.05 -31.20 -20.32
C MET A 348 10.07 -30.12 -19.98
N GLU A 349 10.02 -29.06 -20.73
CA GLU A 349 10.79 -27.85 -20.51
C GLU A 349 9.88 -26.73 -19.93
N LEU A 350 10.42 -25.98 -19.00
CA LEU A 350 9.76 -24.78 -18.46
C LEU A 350 9.79 -23.68 -19.51
N SER A 351 8.63 -23.37 -20.11
CA SER A 351 8.54 -22.35 -21.15
C SER A 351 8.47 -20.97 -20.54
N GLU A 352 7.45 -20.71 -19.71
CA GLU A 352 7.18 -19.40 -19.13
C GLU A 352 6.87 -19.51 -17.63
N VAL A 353 7.41 -18.58 -16.84
CA VAL A 353 7.08 -18.42 -15.42
C VAL A 353 6.78 -16.95 -15.16
N VAL A 354 5.52 -16.66 -14.92
CA VAL A 354 5.04 -15.26 -14.87
C VAL A 354 4.49 -14.93 -13.51
N GLN A 355 4.95 -13.83 -12.93
CA GLN A 355 4.30 -13.19 -11.81
C GLN A 355 3.67 -11.87 -12.24
N GLN A 356 2.40 -11.67 -11.88
CA GLN A 356 1.74 -10.38 -12.03
C GLN A 356 1.43 -9.81 -10.65
N ALA A 357 1.95 -8.62 -10.39
CA ALA A 357 1.74 -7.89 -9.15
C ALA A 357 1.27 -6.47 -9.44
N LYS A 358 0.28 -6.00 -8.71
CA LYS A 358 -0.20 -4.62 -8.78
C LYS A 358 -0.60 -4.13 -7.41
N ILE A 359 -0.24 -2.90 -7.09
CA ILE A 359 -0.57 -2.22 -5.85
C ILE A 359 -1.10 -0.82 -6.14
N ILE A 360 -2.14 -0.41 -5.43
CA ILE A 360 -2.72 0.92 -5.50
C ILE A 360 -2.68 1.51 -4.10
N VAL A 361 -1.91 2.57 -3.90
CA VAL A 361 -1.74 3.25 -2.61
C VAL A 361 -2.43 4.60 -2.65
N ASN A 362 -3.37 4.81 -1.75
CA ASN A 362 -4.16 6.03 -1.66
C ASN A 362 -4.42 6.44 -0.19
N GLU A 363 -5.19 7.49 0.03
CA GLU A 363 -5.47 8.08 1.35
C GLU A 363 -6.17 7.14 2.32
N GLN A 364 -6.82 6.10 1.85
CA GLN A 364 -7.57 5.15 2.68
C GLN A 364 -6.79 3.89 3.00
N GLY A 365 -5.83 3.54 2.15
CA GLY A 365 -5.09 2.29 2.25
C GLY A 365 -4.51 1.85 0.93
N THR A 366 -4.31 0.55 0.85
CA THR A 366 -4.03 -0.16 -0.39
C THR A 366 -5.33 -0.79 -0.86
N GLU A 367 -5.85 -0.36 -2.01
CA GLU A 367 -7.17 -0.70 -2.56
C GLU A 367 -8.34 -0.53 -1.56
N ALA A 368 -8.84 0.70 -1.36
CA ALA A 368 -9.76 1.01 -0.28
C ALA A 368 -11.05 1.74 -0.68
N ALA A 369 -12.14 1.45 0.05
CA ALA A 369 -13.39 2.21 0.13
C ALA A 369 -13.59 2.75 1.56
N ALA A 370 -14.31 3.87 1.71
CA ALA A 370 -14.32 4.78 2.87
C ALA A 370 -14.56 4.17 4.26
N LEU A 371 -13.74 4.59 5.23
CA LEU A 371 -13.94 4.36 6.66
C LEU A 371 -13.65 5.63 7.48
N THR A 372 -14.29 5.77 8.65
CA THR A 372 -14.17 6.94 9.53
C THR A 372 -13.50 6.56 10.86
N GLU A 373 -12.45 7.30 11.21
CA GLU A 373 -11.65 7.10 12.44
C GLU A 373 -12.26 7.82 13.65
N ALA A 374 -12.15 7.20 14.85
CA ALA A 374 -12.47 7.84 16.13
C ALA A 374 -11.17 8.38 16.75
N ILE A 375 -11.14 9.68 17.10
CA ILE A 375 -9.97 10.35 17.65
C ILE A 375 -10.04 10.35 19.17
N SER A 376 -8.98 9.87 19.82
CA SER A 376 -8.68 10.10 21.22
C SER A 376 -7.62 11.20 21.31
N VAL A 377 -7.95 12.35 21.90
CA VAL A 377 -7.02 13.47 22.10
C VAL A 377 -6.52 13.42 23.53
N GLY A 378 -5.29 12.99 23.74
CA GLY A 378 -4.53 13.17 24.98
C GLY A 378 -3.78 14.50 24.94
N CYS A 379 -3.94 15.35 25.95
CA CYS A 379 -3.19 16.60 26.05
C CYS A 379 -1.91 16.36 26.86
N ASN A 380 -0.76 16.39 26.20
CA ASN A 380 0.54 16.37 26.88
C ASN A 380 1.20 17.73 26.72
N THR A 381 1.61 18.37 27.81
CA THR A 381 2.13 19.74 27.87
C THR A 381 3.66 19.85 27.81
N GLN A 382 4.34 18.80 27.42
CA GLN A 382 5.79 18.84 27.18
C GLN A 382 6.11 19.28 25.73
N PRO A 383 7.26 19.90 25.46
CA PRO A 383 7.69 20.18 24.09
C PRO A 383 7.63 18.87 23.30
N HIS A 384 6.74 18.83 22.31
CA HIS A 384 6.43 17.62 21.59
C HIS A 384 7.23 17.62 20.30
N TYR A 385 8.05 16.60 20.15
CA TYR A 385 8.97 16.45 19.06
C TYR A 385 8.29 15.69 17.93
N VAL A 386 8.14 16.30 16.76
CA VAL A 386 7.53 15.70 15.58
C VAL A 386 8.62 15.34 14.58
N ALA A 387 8.83 14.06 14.31
CA ALA A 387 9.72 13.63 13.25
C ALA A 387 9.08 13.91 11.88
N ILE A 388 9.85 14.34 10.89
CA ILE A 388 9.37 14.57 9.53
C ILE A 388 9.84 13.41 8.65
N PHE A 389 8.88 12.69 8.07
CA PHE A 389 9.12 11.67 7.05
C PHE A 389 8.53 12.15 5.72
N ASN A 390 9.37 12.75 4.86
CA ASN A 390 8.92 13.35 3.60
C ASN A 390 9.46 12.57 2.40
N ALA A 391 8.64 11.66 1.86
CA ALA A 391 8.97 10.82 0.70
C ALA A 391 8.85 11.62 -0.62
N ASN A 392 9.64 12.67 -0.76
CA ASN A 392 9.69 13.55 -1.93
C ASN A 392 10.81 13.20 -2.93
N HIS A 393 11.44 12.04 -2.76
CA HIS A 393 12.46 11.46 -3.62
C HIS A 393 12.36 9.92 -3.60
N PRO A 394 13.11 9.17 -4.41
CA PRO A 394 12.99 7.73 -4.53
C PRO A 394 13.04 6.98 -3.19
N PHE A 395 12.12 6.02 -3.04
CA PHE A 395 12.02 5.19 -1.84
C PHE A 395 11.68 3.74 -2.18
N ILE A 396 12.05 2.83 -1.27
CA ILE A 396 11.63 1.43 -1.28
C ILE A 396 10.44 1.27 -0.32
N TYR A 397 9.50 0.39 -0.65
CA TYR A 397 8.40 0.03 0.23
C TYR A 397 8.21 -1.48 0.30
N MET A 398 7.70 -1.97 1.43
CA MET A 398 7.36 -3.37 1.65
C MET A 398 6.01 -3.48 2.33
N ILE A 399 5.16 -4.43 1.92
CA ILE A 399 4.01 -4.88 2.72
C ILE A 399 4.46 -6.15 3.45
N VAL A 400 4.41 -6.09 4.76
CA VAL A 400 4.96 -7.11 5.65
C VAL A 400 3.85 -7.61 6.58
N CYS A 401 3.81 -8.91 6.81
CA CYS A 401 3.09 -9.49 7.94
C CYS A 401 3.96 -9.30 9.19
N ASP A 402 3.54 -8.42 10.11
CA ASP A 402 4.31 -8.07 11.31
C ASP A 402 4.50 -9.26 12.26
N ASP A 403 3.55 -10.20 12.27
CA ASP A 403 3.58 -11.36 13.16
C ASP A 403 4.67 -12.37 12.78
N THR A 404 5.03 -12.44 11.50
CA THR A 404 6.00 -13.40 10.95
C THR A 404 7.22 -12.75 10.29
N ASN A 405 7.24 -11.43 10.16
CA ASN A 405 8.22 -10.66 9.38
C ASN A 405 8.33 -11.12 7.91
N THR A 406 7.26 -11.68 7.35
CA THR A 406 7.22 -12.16 5.96
C THR A 406 6.90 -11.02 5.01
N ILE A 407 7.71 -10.85 3.96
CA ILE A 407 7.51 -9.85 2.92
C ILE A 407 6.52 -10.40 1.89
N TYR A 408 5.36 -9.76 1.80
CA TYR A 408 4.31 -10.08 0.82
C TYR A 408 4.53 -9.34 -0.49
N PHE A 409 4.79 -8.04 -0.40
CA PHE A 409 5.16 -7.20 -1.53
C PHE A 409 6.40 -6.39 -1.19
N MET A 410 7.19 -6.14 -2.20
CA MET A 410 8.34 -5.25 -2.16
C MET A 410 8.40 -4.47 -3.47
N GLY A 411 8.69 -3.18 -3.39
CA GLY A 411 8.75 -2.35 -4.57
C GLY A 411 9.53 -1.07 -4.34
N GLU A 412 9.73 -0.33 -5.43
CA GLU A 412 10.34 1.00 -5.40
C GLU A 412 9.50 2.01 -6.17
N TYR A 413 9.53 3.24 -5.70
CA TYR A 413 8.91 4.38 -6.33
C TYR A 413 10.00 5.40 -6.70
N ILE A 414 10.35 5.46 -7.98
CA ILE A 414 11.47 6.24 -8.51
C ILE A 414 11.05 7.30 -9.51
N LYS A 415 9.85 7.17 -10.11
CA LYS A 415 9.26 8.11 -11.07
C LYS A 415 7.96 8.66 -10.51
N GLY A 416 7.95 9.97 -10.24
CA GLY A 416 6.75 10.65 -9.75
C GLY A 416 5.71 10.84 -10.86
N MET A 417 4.44 10.68 -10.52
CA MET A 417 3.29 10.94 -11.39
C MET A 417 2.19 11.64 -10.60
N VAL A 418 1.44 12.51 -11.26
CA VAL A 418 0.24 13.16 -10.72
C VAL A 418 -0.99 12.54 -11.35
N GLN A 419 -2.06 12.36 -10.56
CA GLN A 419 -3.35 11.90 -11.06
C GLN A 419 -4.27 13.12 -11.24
N GLU A 420 -4.67 13.39 -12.49
CA GLU A 420 -5.64 14.43 -12.86
C GLU A 420 -6.77 13.78 -13.67
N ASN A 421 -8.04 14.07 -13.33
CA ASN A 421 -9.23 13.51 -13.97
C ASN A 421 -9.27 11.96 -14.07
N GLY A 422 -8.65 11.27 -13.12
CA GLY A 422 -8.57 9.81 -13.12
C GLY A 422 -7.39 9.22 -13.89
N GLU A 423 -6.66 10.00 -14.64
CA GLU A 423 -5.49 9.56 -15.42
C GLU A 423 -4.19 9.93 -14.72
N TRP A 424 -3.18 9.04 -14.82
CA TRP A 424 -1.84 9.28 -14.30
C TRP A 424 -0.95 9.87 -15.39
N MET A 425 -0.22 10.94 -15.06
CA MET A 425 0.69 11.59 -16.00
C MET A 425 1.96 12.09 -15.30
N VAL A 426 3.04 12.17 -16.07
CA VAL A 426 4.27 12.85 -15.64
C VAL A 426 4.14 14.33 -16.00
N LYS A 427 4.26 15.21 -15.00
CA LYS A 427 4.15 16.66 -15.18
C LYS A 427 5.33 17.33 -14.48
N GLU A 428 6.15 18.06 -15.25
CA GLU A 428 7.28 18.78 -14.70
C GLU A 428 6.84 19.80 -13.65
N SER A 429 7.60 19.93 -12.57
CA SER A 429 7.30 20.88 -11.52
C SER A 429 7.89 22.26 -11.86
N THR A 430 7.02 23.26 -11.90
CA THR A 430 7.39 24.68 -11.94
C THR A 430 7.26 25.34 -10.56
N LEU A 431 6.94 24.57 -9.53
CA LEU A 431 6.82 25.08 -8.17
C LEU A 431 8.21 25.50 -7.67
N SER A 432 8.30 26.72 -7.13
CA SER A 432 9.49 27.16 -6.39
C SER A 432 9.63 26.28 -5.14
N GLU A 433 10.86 25.95 -4.76
CA GLU A 433 11.11 25.27 -3.48
C GLU A 433 10.50 26.08 -2.34
N GLU A 434 9.64 25.45 -1.53
CA GLU A 434 9.20 26.05 -0.28
C GLU A 434 10.44 26.22 0.61
N LYS A 435 10.85 27.46 0.88
CA LYS A 435 11.88 27.75 1.87
C LYS A 435 11.34 27.30 3.23
N GLY A 436 11.73 26.13 3.68
CA GLY A 436 11.27 25.61 4.99
C GLY A 436 11.40 24.10 5.17
N ASP A 437 11.46 23.33 4.07
CA ASP A 437 11.62 21.87 4.14
C ASP A 437 13.06 21.42 3.85
N THR A 438 14.06 22.28 3.99
CA THR A 438 15.47 21.91 3.84
C THR A 438 15.97 21.23 5.11
N GLU A 439 16.82 20.22 4.96
CA GLU A 439 17.52 19.52 6.05
C GLU A 439 18.36 20.43 6.97
N GLU A 440 18.42 21.72 6.72
CA GLU A 440 19.00 22.68 7.68
C GLU A 440 18.25 22.63 9.02
N ASN A 441 16.94 22.36 9.01
CA ASN A 441 16.20 22.09 10.24
C ASN A 441 16.55 20.73 10.87
N LEU A 442 17.18 19.79 10.13
CA LEU A 442 17.66 18.51 10.65
C LEU A 442 19.08 18.60 11.23
N ARG A 443 19.91 19.59 10.81
CA ARG A 443 21.27 19.77 11.35
C ARG A 443 21.30 20.28 12.78
N GLU A 444 20.27 20.96 13.25
CA GLU A 444 20.13 21.31 14.68
C GLU A 444 19.91 20.08 15.57
N TRP A 445 19.70 18.90 15.00
CA TRP A 445 19.29 17.68 15.68
C TRP A 445 20.42 16.68 15.92
N ASP A 446 21.39 16.60 15.02
CA ASP A 446 22.53 15.71 15.16
C ASP A 446 23.59 16.23 16.17
N ASN A 447 23.45 17.49 16.65
CA ASN A 447 24.38 18.11 17.60
C ASN A 447 23.85 18.21 19.04
N ALA A 448 22.70 17.62 19.36
CA ALA A 448 22.10 17.71 20.71
C ALA A 448 22.52 16.58 21.66
N GLU A 449 23.79 16.13 21.61
CA GLU A 449 24.45 15.58 22.78
C GLU A 449 25.21 16.72 23.50
N GLY A 450 24.51 17.35 24.45
CA GLY A 450 25.10 18.10 25.54
C GLY A 450 25.52 19.54 25.29
N GLU A 451 24.56 20.45 25.07
CA GLU A 451 24.65 21.79 25.66
C GLU A 451 23.23 22.43 25.72
N VAL A 452 22.84 22.81 26.94
CA VAL A 452 21.66 23.64 27.17
C VAL A 452 21.99 25.05 26.66
N LEU A 453 21.65 25.35 25.42
CA LEU A 453 21.72 26.70 24.89
C LEU A 453 20.49 27.49 25.31
N LYS A 454 20.75 28.53 26.09
CA LYS A 454 19.78 29.53 26.55
C LYS A 454 19.05 30.14 25.35
N ALA A 455 17.75 29.98 25.36
CA ALA A 455 16.84 30.71 24.48
C ALA A 455 17.12 32.23 24.56
N LYS A 456 17.60 32.82 23.47
CA LYS A 456 17.58 34.27 23.22
C LYS A 456 17.44 34.49 21.73
N GLU A 457 16.20 34.64 21.33
CA GLU A 457 15.63 35.62 20.44
C GLU A 457 14.20 35.17 20.09
N VAL A 458 13.30 35.53 20.96
CA VAL A 458 11.85 35.57 20.66
C VAL A 458 11.69 36.70 19.66
N ILE A 459 11.43 36.37 18.39
CA ILE A 459 10.84 37.32 17.47
C ILE A 459 9.48 37.69 18.06
N ASP A 460 9.33 38.91 18.45
CA ASP A 460 8.10 39.53 18.99
C ASP A 460 6.98 39.43 17.94
N MET A 461 6.30 38.29 17.93
CA MET A 461 4.97 38.21 17.33
C MET A 461 3.99 38.75 18.34
N GLU A 462 3.57 40.02 18.13
CA GLU A 462 2.47 40.63 18.86
C GLU A 462 1.32 39.61 18.99
N PRO A 463 0.79 39.32 20.20
CA PRO A 463 -0.24 38.32 20.37
C PRO A 463 -1.47 38.76 19.59
N LEU A 464 -1.85 38.00 18.56
CA LEU A 464 -3.05 38.20 17.77
C LEU A 464 -4.24 38.30 18.74
N ARG A 465 -4.75 39.50 18.94
CA ARG A 465 -5.96 39.73 19.76
C ARG A 465 -7.11 38.88 19.22
N PRO A 466 -7.78 38.06 20.03
CA PRO A 466 -8.83 37.18 19.57
C PRO A 466 -9.92 37.97 18.84
N ASN A 467 -10.11 37.66 17.54
CA ASN A 467 -11.20 38.31 16.79
C ASN A 467 -12.54 37.81 17.33
N PRO A 468 -13.40 38.69 17.88
CA PRO A 468 -14.64 38.27 18.53
C PRO A 468 -15.69 37.66 17.59
N LYS A 469 -15.51 37.79 16.26
CA LYS A 469 -16.39 37.20 15.23
C LYS A 469 -15.85 35.90 14.67
N LYS A 470 -14.59 35.55 14.93
CA LYS A 470 -13.95 34.34 14.39
C LYS A 470 -14.45 33.08 15.12
N VAL A 471 -14.84 32.06 14.38
CA VAL A 471 -15.08 30.71 14.88
C VAL A 471 -13.80 29.90 14.63
N TYR A 472 -13.29 29.26 15.66
CA TYR A 472 -12.07 28.48 15.62
C TYR A 472 -12.45 27.00 15.44
N ASP A 473 -11.69 26.27 14.65
CA ASP A 473 -11.85 24.81 14.51
C ASP A 473 -10.98 24.06 15.52
N VAL A 474 -9.81 24.64 15.87
CA VAL A 474 -8.88 24.13 16.88
C VAL A 474 -8.43 25.28 17.77
N VAL A 475 -8.33 25.05 19.07
CA VAL A 475 -7.88 26.00 20.10
C VAL A 475 -7.06 25.27 21.17
N GLU A 476 -6.27 26.02 21.95
CA GLU A 476 -5.40 25.48 23.01
C GLU A 476 -6.17 24.57 23.99
N LYS A 477 -7.39 24.91 24.33
CA LYS A 477 -8.29 24.09 25.15
C LYS A 477 -9.62 23.97 24.45
N MET A 478 -9.92 22.78 23.95
CA MET A 478 -11.19 22.51 23.27
C MET A 478 -12.38 22.58 24.24
N PRO A 479 -13.59 22.91 23.74
CA PRO A 479 -14.81 22.83 24.54
C PRO A 479 -15.02 21.41 25.08
N SER A 480 -15.58 21.30 26.27
CA SER A 480 -15.91 20.01 26.88
C SER A 480 -17.29 20.01 27.54
N PHE A 481 -17.94 18.85 27.53
CA PHE A 481 -19.18 18.64 28.26
C PHE A 481 -18.92 18.76 29.78
N PRO A 482 -19.86 19.32 30.58
CA PRO A 482 -19.72 19.35 32.04
C PRO A 482 -19.54 17.94 32.60
N GLY A 483 -18.44 17.71 33.33
CA GLY A 483 -18.06 16.38 33.82
C GLY A 483 -17.25 15.56 32.84
N GLY A 484 -16.89 16.11 31.67
CA GLY A 484 -16.00 15.47 30.70
C GLY A 484 -16.66 14.41 29.81
N SER A 485 -15.82 13.63 29.13
CA SER A 485 -16.28 12.65 28.11
C SER A 485 -17.15 11.54 28.70
N LYS A 486 -16.86 11.08 29.94
CA LYS A 486 -17.66 10.06 30.61
C LYS A 486 -19.08 10.55 30.87
N ALA A 487 -19.22 11.75 31.41
CA ALA A 487 -20.54 12.36 31.67
C ALA A 487 -21.31 12.64 30.38
N LEU A 488 -20.64 12.94 29.26
CA LEU A 488 -21.24 13.08 27.95
C LEU A 488 -21.83 11.74 27.45
N MET A 489 -21.10 10.64 27.60
CA MET A 489 -21.59 9.32 27.21
C MET A 489 -22.80 8.90 28.04
N GLU A 490 -22.72 9.05 29.36
CA GLU A 490 -23.84 8.77 30.27
C GLU A 490 -25.07 9.64 29.95
N TYR A 491 -24.86 10.91 29.56
CA TYR A 491 -25.94 11.80 29.11
C TYR A 491 -26.57 11.30 27.81
N LEU A 492 -25.78 10.90 26.82
CA LEU A 492 -26.27 10.37 25.56
C LEU A 492 -27.06 9.08 25.76
N ASP A 493 -26.53 8.14 26.51
CA ASP A 493 -27.18 6.85 26.81
C ASP A 493 -28.52 7.04 27.51
N LYS A 494 -28.61 8.01 28.42
CA LYS A 494 -29.84 8.30 29.17
C LYS A 494 -30.88 9.05 28.37
N ASN A 495 -30.48 9.89 27.41
CA ASN A 495 -31.37 10.85 26.74
C ASN A 495 -31.73 10.47 25.30
N ILE A 496 -30.99 9.58 24.67
CA ILE A 496 -31.32 9.07 23.32
C ILE A 496 -32.54 8.17 23.40
N LYS A 497 -33.54 8.50 22.57
CA LYS A 497 -34.73 7.65 22.35
C LYS A 497 -34.64 7.08 20.94
N TYR A 498 -34.50 5.76 20.87
CA TYR A 498 -34.41 5.12 19.56
C TYR A 498 -35.74 5.28 18.82
N PRO A 499 -35.78 5.86 17.60
CA PRO A 499 -37.03 6.05 16.86
C PRO A 499 -37.68 4.72 16.49
N VAL A 500 -38.99 4.60 16.69
CA VAL A 500 -39.75 3.37 16.43
C VAL A 500 -39.67 2.93 14.96
N SER A 501 -39.63 3.89 14.03
CA SER A 501 -39.43 3.61 12.60
C SER A 501 -38.09 2.95 12.33
N ALA A 502 -37.02 3.44 12.95
CA ALA A 502 -35.69 2.88 12.80
C ALA A 502 -35.53 1.51 13.48
N GLN A 503 -36.19 1.29 14.63
CA GLN A 503 -36.24 -0.03 15.28
C GLN A 503 -36.91 -1.09 14.41
N LYS A 504 -38.08 -0.77 13.84
CA LYS A 504 -38.82 -1.69 12.97
C LYS A 504 -38.07 -2.10 11.72
N ASN A 505 -37.22 -1.19 11.21
CA ASN A 505 -36.42 -1.41 10.00
C ASN A 505 -34.99 -1.86 10.31
N LEU A 506 -34.66 -2.19 11.56
CA LEU A 506 -33.34 -2.61 12.03
C LEU A 506 -32.20 -1.65 11.62
N LEU A 507 -32.50 -0.37 11.50
CA LEU A 507 -31.56 0.65 11.06
C LEU A 507 -30.65 1.04 12.20
N GLN A 508 -29.34 0.85 12.05
CA GLN A 508 -28.29 1.20 13.01
C GLN A 508 -27.26 2.08 12.34
N GLY A 509 -26.53 2.87 13.11
CA GLY A 509 -25.45 3.69 12.56
C GLY A 509 -25.01 4.81 13.47
N ARG A 510 -24.08 5.64 12.95
CA ARG A 510 -23.51 6.76 13.66
C ARG A 510 -23.81 8.05 12.91
N VAL A 511 -24.65 8.89 13.52
CA VAL A 511 -24.94 10.26 13.06
C VAL A 511 -23.83 11.18 13.55
N ILE A 512 -23.23 11.98 12.67
CA ILE A 512 -22.21 12.96 13.05
C ILE A 512 -22.84 14.34 13.03
N LEU A 513 -22.83 15.00 14.18
CA LEU A 513 -23.31 16.37 14.33
C LEU A 513 -22.14 17.33 14.46
N GLN A 514 -22.28 18.52 13.87
CA GLN A 514 -21.36 19.63 14.02
C GLN A 514 -22.11 20.84 14.58
N PHE A 515 -21.52 21.52 15.57
CA PHE A 515 -22.10 22.67 16.19
C PHE A 515 -21.04 23.64 16.74
N ILE A 516 -21.44 24.86 17.05
CA ILE A 516 -20.55 25.87 17.63
C ILE A 516 -20.81 25.97 19.12
N VAL A 517 -19.76 25.86 19.92
CA VAL A 517 -19.77 26.18 21.35
C VAL A 517 -19.32 27.63 21.50
N ASP A 518 -20.21 28.51 22.01
CA ASP A 518 -19.91 29.92 22.21
C ASP A 518 -19.05 30.17 23.46
N LYS A 519 -18.61 31.40 23.66
CA LYS A 519 -17.80 31.81 24.82
C LYS A 519 -18.47 31.60 26.19
N LYS A 520 -19.78 31.35 26.21
CA LYS A 520 -20.59 31.07 27.40
C LYS A 520 -21.00 29.61 27.49
N GLY A 521 -20.43 28.75 26.61
CA GLY A 521 -20.70 27.32 26.57
C GLY A 521 -22.06 26.95 25.95
N ARG A 522 -22.76 27.86 25.27
CA ARG A 522 -24.04 27.57 24.61
C ARG A 522 -23.77 27.00 23.24
N LEU A 523 -24.58 25.99 22.85
CA LEU A 523 -24.51 25.34 21.55
C LEU A 523 -25.36 26.13 20.53
N SER A 524 -24.82 26.30 19.34
CA SER A 524 -25.47 26.97 18.21
C SER A 524 -25.04 26.37 16.88
N ASP A 525 -25.74 26.64 15.79
CA ASP A 525 -25.45 26.16 14.42
C ASP A 525 -25.29 24.65 14.35
N ILE A 526 -26.24 23.92 14.96
CA ILE A 526 -26.23 22.46 15.00
C ILE A 526 -26.66 21.93 13.65
N LYS A 527 -25.76 21.17 12.97
CA LYS A 527 -25.96 20.57 11.65
C LYS A 527 -25.61 19.09 11.66
N VAL A 528 -26.30 18.32 10.87
CA VAL A 528 -25.92 16.95 10.57
C VAL A 528 -24.82 16.99 9.52
N ALA A 529 -23.59 16.67 9.94
CA ALA A 529 -22.42 16.58 9.05
C ALA A 529 -22.40 15.23 8.30
N ARG A 530 -22.92 14.17 8.93
CA ARG A 530 -23.12 12.87 8.30
C ARG A 530 -24.44 12.27 8.77
N SER A 531 -25.33 12.06 7.83
CA SER A 531 -26.62 11.43 7.99
C SER A 531 -26.51 9.90 7.98
N VAL A 532 -27.40 9.23 8.69
CA VAL A 532 -27.63 7.78 8.60
C VAL A 532 -29.04 7.54 8.04
N GLU A 533 -30.06 8.10 8.69
CA GLU A 533 -31.44 8.02 8.30
C GLU A 533 -32.20 9.19 8.96
N PRO A 534 -33.19 9.82 8.30
CA PRO A 534 -33.82 11.04 8.78
C PRO A 534 -34.36 10.99 10.22
N SER A 535 -34.91 9.86 10.67
CA SER A 535 -35.42 9.75 12.04
C SER A 535 -34.30 9.65 13.09
N LEU A 536 -33.18 8.97 12.77
CA LEU A 536 -32.00 8.91 13.62
C LEU A 536 -31.29 10.26 13.68
N ASP A 537 -31.21 10.98 12.57
CA ASP A 537 -30.64 12.30 12.46
C ASP A 537 -31.43 13.32 13.30
N ALA A 538 -32.75 13.30 13.20
CA ALA A 538 -33.64 14.15 13.97
C ALA A 538 -33.49 13.92 15.49
N GLU A 539 -33.37 12.67 15.91
CA GLU A 539 -33.18 12.31 17.31
C GLU A 539 -31.80 12.75 17.82
N ALA A 540 -30.74 12.55 17.04
CA ALA A 540 -29.41 13.04 17.38
C ALA A 540 -29.38 14.57 17.56
N VAL A 541 -29.99 15.31 16.65
CA VAL A 541 -30.15 16.77 16.75
C VAL A 541 -30.96 17.17 17.98
N ARG A 542 -32.04 16.47 18.27
CA ARG A 542 -32.89 16.72 19.46
C ARG A 542 -32.08 16.60 20.75
N VAL A 543 -31.31 15.53 20.91
CA VAL A 543 -30.52 15.25 22.11
C VAL A 543 -29.44 16.31 22.30
N VAL A 544 -28.72 16.69 21.24
CA VAL A 544 -27.66 17.71 21.31
C VAL A 544 -28.22 19.08 21.59
N LYS A 545 -29.39 19.43 21.04
CA LYS A 545 -30.09 20.70 21.38
C LYS A 545 -30.49 20.80 22.85
N ALA A 546 -30.74 19.68 23.50
CA ALA A 546 -31.15 19.61 24.91
C ALA A 546 -29.96 19.54 25.89
N MET A 547 -28.72 19.52 25.41
CA MET A 547 -27.54 19.48 26.27
C MET A 547 -27.39 20.72 27.16
N PRO A 548 -26.81 20.54 28.37
CA PRO A 548 -26.45 21.66 29.24
C PRO A 548 -25.36 22.52 28.59
N ARG A 549 -25.05 23.66 29.22
CA ARG A 549 -23.94 24.49 28.77
C ARG A 549 -22.62 23.75 28.92
N TRP A 550 -21.82 23.81 27.90
CA TRP A 550 -20.48 23.22 27.84
C TRP A 550 -19.45 24.16 28.49
N ASN A 551 -18.33 23.62 28.90
CA ASN A 551 -17.13 24.40 29.17
C ASN A 551 -16.64 25.00 27.85
N PRO A 552 -16.46 26.33 27.72
CA PRO A 552 -16.06 26.96 26.47
C PRO A 552 -14.61 26.61 26.10
N GLY A 553 -14.31 26.65 24.81
CA GLY A 553 -12.92 26.55 24.34
C GLY A 553 -12.13 27.81 24.68
N MET A 554 -10.83 27.65 24.93
CA MET A 554 -9.93 28.74 25.33
C MET A 554 -8.79 28.87 24.32
N GLN A 555 -8.44 30.12 24.00
CA GLN A 555 -7.29 30.50 23.20
C GLN A 555 -6.59 31.69 23.82
N ASN A 556 -5.29 31.61 24.08
CA ASN A 556 -4.52 32.62 24.80
C ASN A 556 -5.20 33.06 26.12
N GLY A 557 -5.66 32.10 26.92
CA GLY A 557 -6.34 32.33 28.19
C GLY A 557 -7.74 32.98 28.10
N LYS A 558 -8.31 33.15 26.90
CA LYS A 558 -9.63 33.76 26.68
C LYS A 558 -10.62 32.80 26.05
N ALA A 559 -11.88 32.82 26.52
CA ALA A 559 -12.95 32.02 25.94
C ALA A 559 -13.25 32.47 24.50
N VAL A 560 -13.30 31.54 23.56
CA VAL A 560 -13.55 31.78 22.13
C VAL A 560 -14.70 30.91 21.62
N LYS A 561 -15.22 31.23 20.43
CA LYS A 561 -16.19 30.38 19.74
C LYS A 561 -15.46 29.26 19.04
N VAL A 562 -15.86 28.01 19.29
CA VAL A 562 -15.20 26.83 18.71
C VAL A 562 -16.23 25.93 18.05
N ARG A 563 -15.92 25.45 16.85
CA ARG A 563 -16.69 24.41 16.17
C ARG A 563 -16.35 23.07 16.80
N TYR A 564 -17.37 22.28 17.11
CA TYR A 564 -17.23 20.97 17.73
C TYR A 564 -17.97 19.92 16.92
N THR A 565 -17.39 18.75 16.78
CA THR A 565 -17.98 17.62 16.07
C THR A 565 -18.25 16.49 17.05
N LEU A 566 -19.49 15.99 17.08
CA LEU A 566 -19.96 14.96 17.99
C LEU A 566 -20.58 13.79 17.25
N PRO A 567 -20.01 12.56 17.35
CA PRO A 567 -20.65 11.36 16.87
C PRO A 567 -21.71 10.85 17.87
N VAL A 568 -22.92 10.57 17.39
CA VAL A 568 -24.01 9.94 18.15
C VAL A 568 -24.29 8.57 17.54
N THR A 569 -24.05 7.52 18.31
CA THR A 569 -24.18 6.12 17.82
C THR A 569 -25.51 5.52 18.24
N PHE A 570 -26.23 4.98 17.26
CA PHE A 570 -27.46 4.22 17.47
C PHE A 570 -27.18 2.74 17.26
N ARG A 571 -27.41 1.91 18.29
CA ARG A 571 -27.30 0.45 18.24
C ARG A 571 -28.58 -0.17 18.82
N LEU A 572 -29.05 -1.23 18.19
CA LEU A 572 -30.06 -2.10 18.77
C LEU A 572 -29.32 -3.09 19.69
N THR A 573 -29.71 -3.10 20.96
CA THR A 573 -29.31 -4.15 21.90
C THR A 573 -30.35 -5.27 21.81
N ASP A 574 -29.90 -6.51 21.66
CA ASP A 574 -30.71 -7.72 21.72
C ASP A 574 -31.46 -7.81 23.06
#